data_a78a392277b14a88d2224667b8d2f77f
#
_entry.id   a78a392277b14a88d2224667b8d2f77f
#
_cell.length_a   1.000
_cell.length_b   1.000
_cell.length_c   1.000
_cell.angle_alpha   90.00
_cell.angle_beta   90.00
_cell.angle_gamma   90.00
#
_symmetry.space_group_name_H-M   'P 1'
#
loop_
_entity.id
_entity.type
_entity.pdbx_description
1 polymer ?
#
loop_
_entity_poly.entity_id
_entity_poly.type
_entity_poly.pdbx_seq_one_letter_code
_entity_poly.pdbx_strand_id
1 'polypeptide(L)'
;MAIADITTKIRGNLIIDSYRQWLKPKSKVLDVGCGNGIFSEVLYKHFNLDLTGCDILGYLTRPIKFVQMKSENELPFRNKQFDIVMFNDVLHHIYRDDQEKLIKEAVRVSKHVLIFELKPTIIGTVSDWAINKIHNWNMRIPFTYRSIDQWCQLFKKLKLTYEIKRVDAPRWYPFSHVGFRISNI
;
A
#
# COMPACT_ATOMS: atom_id res chain seq x y z
N MET A 1 10.37 24.49 -3.63
CA MET A 1 9.60 23.24 -3.49
C MET A 1 10.49 22.12 -3.97
N ALA A 2 10.89 21.19 -3.11
CA ALA A 2 11.80 20.12 -3.49
C ALA A 2 11.08 19.12 -4.43
N ILE A 3 11.82 18.47 -5.35
CA ILE A 3 11.28 17.45 -6.26
C ILE A 3 10.54 16.34 -5.47
N ALA A 4 11.05 16.00 -4.28
CA ALA A 4 10.42 15.04 -3.38
C ALA A 4 8.99 15.47 -2.94
N ASP A 5 8.74 16.76 -2.72
CA ASP A 5 7.41 17.26 -2.34
C ASP A 5 6.42 17.11 -3.50
N ILE A 6 6.88 17.37 -4.74
CA ILE A 6 6.06 17.26 -5.94
C ILE A 6 5.69 15.78 -6.19
N THR A 7 6.66 14.87 -6.12
CA THR A 7 6.41 13.43 -6.33
C THR A 7 5.50 12.85 -5.26
N THR A 8 5.65 13.26 -4.00
CA THR A 8 4.77 12.88 -2.89
C THR A 8 3.34 13.36 -3.11
N LYS A 9 3.16 14.62 -3.55
CA LYS A 9 1.83 15.15 -3.85
C LYS A 9 1.15 14.43 -5.01
N ILE A 10 1.89 14.15 -6.09
CA ILE A 10 1.37 13.40 -7.23
C ILE A 10 0.96 11.99 -6.77
N ARG A 11 1.82 11.27 -6.06
CA ARG A 11 1.52 9.93 -5.55
C ARG A 11 0.25 9.94 -4.68
N GLY A 12 0.12 10.90 -3.76
CA GLY A 12 -1.08 11.06 -2.93
C GLY A 12 -2.35 11.21 -3.78
N ASN A 13 -2.32 12.05 -4.83
CA ASN A 13 -3.45 12.23 -5.74
C ASN A 13 -3.77 10.93 -6.52
N LEU A 14 -2.74 10.21 -7.00
CA LEU A 14 -2.93 8.94 -7.70
C LEU A 14 -3.59 7.88 -6.80
N ILE A 15 -3.21 7.81 -5.53
CA ILE A 15 -3.83 6.90 -4.55
C ILE A 15 -5.28 7.31 -4.31
N ILE A 16 -5.56 8.61 -4.10
CA ILE A 16 -6.92 9.14 -3.94
C ILE A 16 -7.80 8.74 -5.13
N ASP A 17 -7.34 9.01 -6.37
CA ASP A 17 -8.10 8.71 -7.57
C ASP A 17 -8.32 7.19 -7.77
N SER A 18 -7.33 6.38 -7.37
CA SER A 18 -7.43 4.93 -7.42
C SER A 18 -8.49 4.38 -6.46
N TYR A 19 -8.62 4.99 -5.29
CA TYR A 19 -9.49 4.48 -4.23
C TYR A 19 -10.85 5.19 -4.14
N ARG A 20 -11.08 6.25 -4.92
CA ARG A 20 -12.27 7.11 -4.87
C ARG A 20 -13.60 6.34 -4.88
N GLN A 21 -13.70 5.28 -5.66
CA GLN A 21 -14.94 4.50 -5.75
C GLN A 21 -15.11 3.47 -4.61
N TRP A 22 -14.05 3.19 -3.85
CA TRP A 22 -14.02 2.11 -2.85
C TRP A 22 -14.00 2.62 -1.40
N LEU A 23 -13.41 3.78 -1.15
CA LEU A 23 -13.38 4.40 0.17
C LEU A 23 -14.62 5.26 0.40
N LYS A 24 -15.23 5.07 1.57
CA LYS A 24 -16.41 5.83 2.01
C LYS A 24 -16.10 6.54 3.34
N PRO A 25 -16.72 7.72 3.58
CA PRO A 25 -16.57 8.39 4.87
C PRO A 25 -16.87 7.46 6.06
N LYS A 26 -16.10 7.62 7.14
CA LYS A 26 -16.19 6.84 8.38
C LYS A 26 -15.90 5.34 8.26
N SER A 27 -15.43 4.86 7.09
CA SER A 27 -14.93 3.49 6.98
C SER A 27 -13.77 3.29 7.96
N LYS A 28 -13.76 2.13 8.64
CA LYS A 28 -12.64 1.69 9.47
C LYS A 28 -11.55 1.12 8.58
N VAL A 29 -10.43 1.83 8.49
CA VAL A 29 -9.34 1.49 7.55
C VAL A 29 -8.05 1.23 8.30
N LEU A 30 -7.34 0.16 7.90
CA LEU A 30 -5.98 -0.13 8.32
C LEU A 30 -5.04 0.13 7.15
N ASP A 31 -4.03 0.98 7.35
CA ASP A 31 -2.94 1.22 6.40
C ASP A 31 -1.70 0.45 6.86
N VAL A 32 -1.35 -0.61 6.13
CA VAL A 32 -0.25 -1.52 6.46
C VAL A 32 1.02 -1.08 5.75
N GLY A 33 2.11 -0.95 6.50
CA GLY A 33 3.35 -0.34 6.03
C GLY A 33 3.19 1.17 5.84
N CYS A 34 2.50 1.82 6.79
CA CYS A 34 2.16 3.25 6.69
C CYS A 34 3.37 4.20 6.74
N GLY A 35 4.55 3.69 7.08
CA GLY A 35 5.76 4.47 7.17
C GLY A 35 5.63 5.65 8.12
N ASN A 36 6.02 6.83 7.65
CA ASN A 36 5.89 8.08 8.42
C ASN A 36 4.46 8.65 8.49
N GLY A 37 3.49 8.01 7.83
CA GLY A 37 2.07 8.36 7.87
C GLY A 37 1.62 9.46 6.92
N ILE A 38 2.48 9.95 6.01
CA ILE A 38 2.12 11.05 5.08
C ILE A 38 0.92 10.68 4.21
N PHE A 39 0.94 9.52 3.56
CA PHE A 39 -0.17 9.09 2.70
C PHE A 39 -1.41 8.72 3.51
N SER A 40 -1.22 8.09 4.68
CA SER A 40 -2.31 7.79 5.62
C SER A 40 -3.06 9.07 6.03
N GLU A 41 -2.33 10.15 6.38
CA GLU A 41 -2.92 11.44 6.75
C GLU A 41 -3.69 12.07 5.58
N VAL A 42 -3.13 12.02 4.38
CA VAL A 42 -3.79 12.53 3.16
C VAL A 42 -5.11 11.82 2.91
N LEU A 43 -5.12 10.48 2.98
CA LEU A 43 -6.32 9.66 2.77
C LEU A 43 -7.34 9.83 3.90
N TYR A 44 -6.87 9.86 5.16
CA TYR A 44 -7.70 10.13 6.33
C TYR A 44 -8.48 11.43 6.19
N LYS A 45 -7.79 12.52 5.82
CA LYS A 45 -8.42 13.85 5.66
C LYS A 45 -9.34 13.91 4.45
N HIS A 46 -8.89 13.35 3.31
CA HIS A 46 -9.65 13.45 2.04
C HIS A 46 -10.97 12.69 2.10
N PHE A 47 -10.96 11.46 2.65
CA PHE A 47 -12.13 10.59 2.69
C PHE A 47 -12.87 10.61 4.03
N ASN A 48 -12.40 11.35 5.03
CA ASN A 48 -12.97 11.36 6.39
C ASN A 48 -13.07 9.95 6.99
N LEU A 49 -11.93 9.23 7.07
CA LEU A 49 -11.86 7.84 7.50
C LEU A 49 -11.67 7.70 9.02
N ASP A 50 -12.02 6.54 9.59
CA ASP A 50 -11.50 6.06 10.88
C ASP A 50 -10.26 5.21 10.60
N LEU A 51 -9.09 5.86 10.48
CA LEU A 51 -7.86 5.25 9.98
C LEU A 51 -6.90 4.91 11.13
N THR A 52 -6.34 3.72 11.05
CA THR A 52 -5.20 3.26 11.86
C THR A 52 -4.08 2.88 10.92
N GLY A 53 -2.87 3.38 11.16
CA GLY A 53 -1.65 2.91 10.50
C GLY A 53 -0.99 1.78 11.29
N CYS A 54 -0.29 0.89 10.60
CA CYS A 54 0.64 -0.02 11.24
C CYS A 54 1.90 -0.19 10.40
N ASP A 55 3.02 -0.41 11.08
CA ASP A 55 4.33 -0.63 10.47
C ASP A 55 5.23 -1.40 11.43
N ILE A 56 6.28 -2.05 10.92
CA ILE A 56 7.34 -2.67 11.74
C ILE A 56 8.18 -1.61 12.42
N LEU A 57 8.43 -0.50 11.72
CA LEU A 57 9.24 0.61 12.21
C LEU A 57 8.36 1.68 12.86
N GLY A 58 8.72 2.09 14.08
CA GLY A 58 7.97 3.09 14.86
C GLY A 58 8.41 4.53 14.56
N TYR A 59 8.46 4.94 13.29
CA TYR A 59 8.91 6.31 12.93
C TYR A 59 7.79 7.23 12.40
N LEU A 60 6.57 7.02 12.88
CA LEU A 60 5.42 7.84 12.53
C LEU A 60 5.65 9.32 12.89
N THR A 61 5.34 10.23 11.95
CA THR A 61 5.46 11.69 12.14
C THR A 61 4.11 12.41 12.00
N ARG A 62 3.03 11.69 11.74
CA ARG A 62 1.71 12.24 11.48
C ARG A 62 0.71 11.87 12.57
N PRO A 63 -0.30 12.72 12.87
CA PRO A 63 -1.25 12.51 13.96
C PRO A 63 -2.34 11.52 13.57
N ILE A 64 -1.97 10.25 13.31
CA ILE A 64 -2.90 9.15 13.08
C ILE A 64 -2.76 8.10 14.19
N LYS A 65 -3.80 7.28 14.39
CA LYS A 65 -3.69 6.10 15.25
C LYS A 65 -2.63 5.16 14.70
N PHE A 66 -1.78 4.59 15.56
CA PHE A 66 -0.68 3.72 15.13
C PHE A 66 -0.55 2.49 16.01
N VAL A 67 -0.25 1.36 15.39
CA VAL A 67 0.09 0.10 16.06
C VAL A 67 1.36 -0.45 15.45
N GLN A 68 2.39 -0.63 16.26
CA GLN A 68 3.64 -1.23 15.79
C GLN A 68 3.47 -2.74 15.58
N MET A 69 3.84 -3.24 14.40
CA MET A 69 3.87 -4.66 14.07
C MET A 69 5.10 -5.33 14.68
N LYS A 70 4.96 -6.59 15.05
CA LYS A 70 6.07 -7.43 15.55
C LYS A 70 6.69 -8.32 14.46
N SER A 71 5.97 -8.48 13.34
CA SER A 71 6.35 -9.35 12.23
C SER A 71 5.89 -8.74 10.90
N GLU A 72 6.63 -8.99 9.82
CA GLU A 72 6.31 -8.51 8.45
C GLU A 72 5.11 -9.23 7.82
N ASN A 73 4.66 -10.31 8.40
CA ASN A 73 3.66 -11.20 7.81
C ASN A 73 2.47 -11.54 8.71
N GLU A 74 2.36 -10.88 9.88
CA GLU A 74 1.27 -11.08 10.83
C GLU A 74 0.71 -9.73 11.29
N LEU A 75 -0.62 -9.60 11.27
CA LEU A 75 -1.32 -8.38 11.70
C LEU A 75 -1.90 -8.55 13.10
N PRO A 76 -1.54 -7.69 14.09
CA PRO A 76 -1.97 -7.81 15.49
C PRO A 76 -3.42 -7.34 15.70
N PHE A 77 -4.34 -7.78 14.84
CA PHE A 77 -5.74 -7.37 14.87
C PHE A 77 -6.68 -8.57 14.81
N ARG A 78 -7.92 -8.37 15.30
CA ARG A 78 -8.97 -9.39 15.29
C ARG A 78 -9.53 -9.60 13.87
N ASN A 79 -10.14 -10.77 13.64
CA ASN A 79 -10.84 -11.05 12.39
C ASN A 79 -11.91 -9.98 12.12
N LYS A 80 -11.96 -9.50 10.86
CA LYS A 80 -12.97 -8.52 10.39
C LYS A 80 -13.08 -7.25 11.24
N GLN A 81 -11.97 -6.84 11.86
CA GLN A 81 -11.92 -5.62 12.67
C GLN A 81 -12.05 -4.34 11.83
N PHE A 82 -11.64 -4.39 10.56
CA PHE A 82 -11.66 -3.27 9.63
C PHE A 82 -12.64 -3.51 8.47
N ASP A 83 -13.14 -2.43 7.91
CA ASP A 83 -13.87 -2.50 6.64
C ASP A 83 -12.88 -2.72 5.50
N ILE A 84 -11.73 -2.05 5.55
CA ILE A 84 -10.72 -2.04 4.50
C ILE A 84 -9.32 -2.11 5.11
N VAL A 85 -8.44 -2.94 4.50
CA VAL A 85 -6.98 -2.86 4.65
C VAL A 85 -6.41 -2.23 3.39
N MET A 86 -5.41 -1.35 3.52
CA MET A 86 -4.68 -0.77 2.40
C MET A 86 -3.21 -1.16 2.44
N PHE A 87 -2.64 -1.37 1.25
CA PHE A 87 -1.20 -1.45 0.99
C PHE A 87 -0.85 -0.39 -0.06
N ASN A 88 -0.02 0.58 0.31
CA ASN A 88 0.35 1.70 -0.55
C ASN A 88 1.87 1.69 -0.78
N ASP A 89 2.33 1.10 -1.88
CA ASP A 89 3.75 0.96 -2.24
C ASP A 89 4.58 0.29 -1.13
N VAL A 90 4.11 -0.84 -0.59
CA VAL A 90 4.77 -1.54 0.52
C VAL A 90 5.08 -3.01 0.22
N LEU A 91 4.23 -3.69 -0.56
CA LEU A 91 4.38 -5.14 -0.76
C LEU A 91 5.67 -5.50 -1.50
N HIS A 92 6.16 -4.65 -2.39
CA HIS A 92 7.43 -4.89 -3.09
C HIS A 92 8.68 -4.79 -2.19
N HIS A 93 8.55 -4.31 -0.96
CA HIS A 93 9.60 -4.33 0.08
C HIS A 93 9.63 -5.64 0.88
N ILE A 94 8.69 -6.55 0.65
CA ILE A 94 8.50 -7.78 1.41
C ILE A 94 8.83 -8.99 0.51
N TYR A 95 9.44 -10.03 1.05
CA TYR A 95 9.71 -11.27 0.30
C TYR A 95 8.42 -11.92 -0.19
N ARG A 96 8.45 -12.58 -1.35
CA ARG A 96 7.24 -13.10 -2.03
C ARG A 96 6.38 -14.03 -1.17
N ASP A 97 7.01 -14.87 -0.35
CA ASP A 97 6.28 -15.79 0.52
C ASP A 97 5.59 -15.05 1.68
N ASP A 98 6.20 -13.99 2.19
CA ASP A 98 5.63 -13.16 3.24
C ASP A 98 4.57 -12.20 2.69
N GLN A 99 4.69 -11.75 1.43
CA GLN A 99 3.58 -11.05 0.74
C GLN A 99 2.30 -11.89 0.74
N GLU A 100 2.40 -13.19 0.42
CA GLU A 100 1.24 -14.09 0.40
C GLU A 100 0.62 -14.23 1.80
N LYS A 101 1.43 -14.39 2.83
CA LYS A 101 0.97 -14.48 4.22
C LYS A 101 0.29 -13.18 4.65
N LEU A 102 0.93 -12.04 4.37
CA LEU A 102 0.40 -10.72 4.73
C LEU A 102 -0.92 -10.40 4.02
N ILE A 103 -1.09 -10.81 2.75
CA ILE A 103 -2.37 -10.67 2.03
C ILE A 103 -3.44 -11.54 2.70
N LYS A 104 -3.14 -12.78 3.11
CA LYS A 104 -4.08 -13.63 3.86
C LYS A 104 -4.48 -12.99 5.19
N GLU A 105 -3.53 -12.41 5.91
CA GLU A 105 -3.80 -11.66 7.13
C GLU A 105 -4.67 -10.43 6.88
N ALA A 106 -4.39 -9.65 5.84
CA ALA A 106 -5.21 -8.52 5.45
C ALA A 106 -6.67 -8.92 5.17
N VAL A 107 -6.87 -10.02 4.46
CA VAL A 107 -8.19 -10.61 4.19
C VAL A 107 -8.84 -11.16 5.48
N ARG A 108 -8.06 -11.69 6.41
CA ARG A 108 -8.57 -12.13 7.73
C ARG A 108 -9.11 -10.96 8.55
N VAL A 109 -8.38 -9.86 8.61
CA VAL A 109 -8.71 -8.73 9.49
C VAL A 109 -9.69 -7.73 8.86
N SER A 110 -9.98 -7.82 7.55
CA SER A 110 -10.87 -6.88 6.86
C SER A 110 -11.91 -7.55 5.96
N LYS A 111 -12.88 -6.74 5.48
CA LYS A 111 -13.87 -7.17 4.46
C LYS A 111 -13.28 -7.07 3.05
N HIS A 112 -12.51 -6.02 2.78
CA HIS A 112 -11.86 -5.75 1.50
C HIS A 112 -10.41 -5.33 1.71
N VAL A 113 -9.57 -5.61 0.71
CA VAL A 113 -8.19 -5.14 0.70
C VAL A 113 -7.97 -4.29 -0.55
N LEU A 114 -7.37 -3.12 -0.38
CA LEU A 114 -6.94 -2.25 -1.47
C LEU A 114 -5.43 -2.32 -1.59
N ILE A 115 -4.94 -2.45 -2.79
CA ILE A 115 -3.51 -2.49 -3.10
C ILE A 115 -3.22 -1.43 -4.14
N PHE A 116 -2.26 -0.57 -3.86
CA PHE A 116 -1.67 0.39 -4.80
C PHE A 116 -0.19 0.10 -4.87
N GLU A 117 0.28 -0.43 -6.01
CA GLU A 117 1.64 -0.95 -6.13
C GLU A 117 2.33 -0.56 -7.42
N LEU A 118 3.66 -0.48 -7.36
CA LEU A 118 4.52 -0.25 -8.50
C LEU A 118 4.46 -1.42 -9.49
N LYS A 119 4.33 -1.09 -10.77
CA LYS A 119 4.60 -2.03 -11.85
C LYS A 119 6.11 -2.12 -12.10
N PRO A 120 6.65 -3.31 -12.41
CA PRO A 120 8.07 -3.48 -12.70
C PRO A 120 8.44 -2.78 -14.03
N THR A 121 8.93 -1.56 -13.94
CA THR A 121 9.55 -0.82 -15.05
C THR A 121 10.98 -0.49 -14.68
N ILE A 122 11.90 -0.49 -15.66
CA ILE A 122 13.32 -0.22 -15.40
C ILE A 122 13.50 1.13 -14.70
N ILE A 123 12.87 2.20 -15.24
CA ILE A 123 12.95 3.55 -14.66
C ILE A 123 12.36 3.58 -13.27
N GLY A 124 11.18 2.99 -13.07
CA GLY A 124 10.50 2.95 -11.75
C GLY A 124 11.33 2.21 -10.71
N THR A 125 11.89 1.05 -11.05
CA THR A 125 12.71 0.24 -10.14
C THR A 125 13.99 0.98 -9.72
N VAL A 126 14.71 1.61 -10.68
CA VAL A 126 15.92 2.37 -10.37
C VAL A 126 15.58 3.61 -9.53
N SER A 127 14.50 4.32 -9.85
CA SER A 127 14.06 5.50 -9.11
C SER A 127 13.64 5.14 -7.68
N ASP A 128 12.90 4.04 -7.51
CA ASP A 128 12.49 3.55 -6.20
C ASP A 128 13.70 3.16 -5.34
N TRP A 129 14.64 2.41 -5.91
CA TRP A 129 15.89 2.07 -5.25
C TRP A 129 16.64 3.32 -4.78
N ALA A 130 16.82 4.30 -5.67
CA ALA A 130 17.56 5.52 -5.35
C ALA A 130 16.90 6.32 -4.22
N ILE A 131 15.57 6.49 -4.27
CA ILE A 131 14.82 7.23 -3.24
C ILE A 131 14.93 6.51 -1.90
N ASN A 132 14.73 5.20 -1.86
CA ASN A 132 14.83 4.44 -0.62
C ASN A 132 16.23 4.47 -0.02
N LYS A 133 17.29 4.40 -0.84
CA LYS A 133 18.69 4.51 -0.37
C LYS A 133 19.02 5.91 0.15
N ILE A 134 18.44 6.96 -0.40
CA ILE A 134 18.60 8.33 0.10
C ILE A 134 17.93 8.47 1.49
N HIS A 135 16.76 7.87 1.69
CA HIS A 135 16.04 7.93 2.97
C HIS A 135 16.67 7.03 4.05
N ASN A 136 17.11 5.83 3.68
CA ASN A 136 17.77 4.89 4.59
C ASN A 136 18.72 3.98 3.81
N TRP A 137 20.02 4.29 3.89
CA TRP A 137 21.07 3.53 3.16
C TRP A 137 21.07 2.03 3.51
N ASN A 138 20.71 1.68 4.73
CA ASN A 138 20.67 0.30 5.22
C ASN A 138 19.37 -0.44 4.86
N MET A 139 18.39 0.22 4.24
CA MET A 139 17.15 -0.42 3.85
C MET A 139 17.40 -1.55 2.87
N ARG A 140 16.97 -2.75 3.21
CA ARG A 140 16.96 -3.90 2.30
C ARG A 140 15.77 -3.78 1.37
N ILE A 141 16.02 -3.80 0.06
CA ILE A 141 14.97 -3.75 -0.95
C ILE A 141 15.07 -5.07 -1.73
N PRO A 142 14.17 -6.03 -1.49
CA PRO A 142 14.24 -7.35 -2.13
C PRO A 142 13.83 -7.35 -3.61
N PHE A 143 13.39 -6.20 -4.16
CA PHE A 143 12.93 -6.05 -5.56
C PHE A 143 11.88 -7.08 -5.97
N THR A 144 10.91 -7.33 -5.11
CA THR A 144 9.86 -8.35 -5.28
C THR A 144 8.64 -7.80 -6.02
N TYR A 145 8.84 -6.87 -6.95
CA TYR A 145 7.78 -6.35 -7.80
C TYR A 145 7.06 -7.47 -8.54
N ARG A 146 5.75 -7.30 -8.74
CA ARG A 146 4.93 -8.21 -9.53
C ARG A 146 4.31 -7.46 -10.70
N SER A 147 4.28 -8.12 -11.87
CA SER A 147 3.43 -7.68 -12.98
C SER A 147 1.94 -7.84 -12.60
N ILE A 148 1.06 -7.20 -13.37
CA ILE A 148 -0.39 -7.36 -13.18
C ILE A 148 -0.78 -8.84 -13.27
N ASP A 149 -0.23 -9.58 -14.23
CA ASP A 149 -0.52 -11.01 -14.38
C ASP A 149 -0.07 -11.84 -13.19
N GLN A 150 1.11 -11.53 -12.61
CA GLN A 150 1.61 -12.20 -11.42
C GLN A 150 0.73 -11.91 -10.19
N TRP A 151 0.19 -10.68 -10.06
CA TRP A 151 -0.79 -10.35 -9.04
C TRP A 151 -2.08 -11.14 -9.24
N CYS A 152 -2.62 -11.17 -10.46
CA CYS A 152 -3.83 -11.93 -10.78
C CYS A 152 -3.67 -13.43 -10.52
N GLN A 153 -2.51 -14.01 -10.86
CA GLN A 153 -2.20 -15.41 -10.55
C GLN A 153 -2.18 -15.67 -9.04
N LEU A 154 -1.58 -14.76 -8.26
CA LEU A 154 -1.58 -14.86 -6.80
C LEU A 154 -3.00 -14.80 -6.23
N PHE A 155 -3.83 -13.84 -6.65
CA PHE A 155 -5.21 -13.74 -6.17
C PHE A 155 -6.03 -14.97 -6.52
N LYS A 156 -5.88 -15.52 -7.73
CA LYS A 156 -6.52 -16.79 -8.11
C LYS A 156 -6.05 -17.98 -7.25
N LYS A 157 -4.72 -18.10 -7.00
CA LYS A 157 -4.16 -19.11 -6.09
C LYS A 157 -4.77 -19.01 -4.70
N LEU A 158 -5.00 -17.79 -4.20
CA LEU A 158 -5.60 -17.53 -2.90
C LEU A 158 -7.13 -17.62 -2.87
N LYS A 159 -7.77 -17.93 -4.01
CA LYS A 159 -9.23 -17.96 -4.18
C LYS A 159 -9.90 -16.64 -3.79
N LEU A 160 -9.30 -15.51 -4.22
CA LEU A 160 -9.81 -14.16 -3.98
C LEU A 160 -10.46 -13.62 -5.26
N THR A 161 -11.54 -12.88 -5.09
CA THR A 161 -12.08 -12.01 -6.15
C THR A 161 -11.26 -10.73 -6.23
N TYR A 162 -11.12 -10.15 -7.42
CA TYR A 162 -10.37 -8.92 -7.59
C TYR A 162 -10.93 -8.02 -8.70
N GLU A 163 -10.78 -6.72 -8.49
CA GLU A 163 -11.00 -5.66 -9.47
C GLU A 163 -9.67 -4.96 -9.73
N ILE A 164 -9.39 -4.59 -10.98
CA ILE A 164 -8.15 -3.89 -11.37
C ILE A 164 -8.49 -2.44 -11.68
N LYS A 165 -7.74 -1.51 -11.11
CA LYS A 165 -7.80 -0.09 -11.42
C LYS A 165 -6.52 0.32 -12.16
N ARG A 166 -6.66 0.78 -13.39
CA ARG A 166 -5.57 1.45 -14.10
C ARG A 166 -5.29 2.80 -13.45
N VAL A 167 -4.02 3.13 -13.33
CA VAL A 167 -3.55 4.38 -12.74
C VAL A 167 -2.87 5.19 -13.84
N ASP A 168 -3.46 6.33 -14.16
CA ASP A 168 -2.97 7.24 -15.19
C ASP A 168 -2.11 8.32 -14.54
N ALA A 169 -0.79 8.15 -14.61
CA ALA A 169 0.17 9.11 -14.10
C ALA A 169 0.65 10.08 -15.21
N PRO A 170 1.11 11.30 -14.86
CA PRO A 170 1.74 12.19 -15.82
C PRO A 170 2.94 11.52 -16.52
N ARG A 171 3.14 11.80 -17.82
CA ARG A 171 4.20 11.15 -18.62
C ARG A 171 5.62 11.33 -18.07
N TRP A 172 5.88 12.41 -17.37
CA TRP A 172 7.18 12.71 -16.78
C TRP A 172 7.39 12.06 -15.38
N TYR A 173 6.30 11.52 -14.77
CA TYR A 173 6.38 10.84 -13.49
C TYR A 173 7.02 9.47 -13.68
N PRO A 174 8.14 9.16 -12.98
CA PRO A 174 8.95 7.98 -13.29
C PRO A 174 8.31 6.65 -12.89
N PHE A 175 7.25 6.71 -12.07
CA PHE A 175 6.62 5.53 -11.51
C PHE A 175 5.34 5.15 -12.25
N SER A 176 5.16 3.87 -12.50
CA SER A 176 3.94 3.32 -13.06
C SER A 176 3.26 2.43 -12.01
N HIS A 177 2.00 2.70 -11.72
CA HIS A 177 1.27 1.99 -10.68
C HIS A 177 0.08 1.20 -11.23
N VAL A 178 -0.42 0.31 -10.40
CA VAL A 178 -1.68 -0.39 -10.58
C VAL A 178 -2.41 -0.44 -9.24
N GLY A 179 -3.72 -0.29 -9.27
CA GLY A 179 -4.59 -0.48 -8.12
C GLY A 179 -5.36 -1.80 -8.21
N PHE A 180 -5.59 -2.44 -7.06
CA PHE A 180 -6.47 -3.59 -6.95
C PHE A 180 -7.40 -3.41 -5.76
N ARG A 181 -8.62 -3.94 -5.90
CA ARG A 181 -9.50 -4.25 -4.78
C ARG A 181 -9.69 -5.74 -4.76
N ILE A 182 -9.41 -6.38 -3.63
CA ILE A 182 -9.59 -7.82 -3.44
C ILE A 182 -10.52 -8.10 -2.27
N SER A 183 -11.24 -9.22 -2.34
CA SER A 183 -12.11 -9.72 -1.28
C SER A 183 -12.22 -11.23 -1.30
N ASN A 184 -12.65 -11.81 -0.19
CA ASN A 184 -13.06 -13.21 -0.17
C ASN A 184 -14.24 -13.46 -1.12
N ILE A 185 -14.33 -14.66 -1.66
CA ILE A 185 -15.52 -15.18 -2.37
C ILE A 185 -16.66 -15.31 -1.38
#